data_19f79b2322cbc1ae1f15f30030a14a74
#
_entry.id   19f79b2322cbc1ae1f15f30030a14a74
#
_cell.length_a   1.000
_cell.length_b   1.000
_cell.length_c   1.000
_cell.angle_alpha   90.00
_cell.angle_beta   90.00
_cell.angle_gamma   90.00
#
_symmetry.space_group_name_H-M   'P 1'
#
loop_
_entity.id
_entity.type
_entity.pdbx_description
1 polymer ?
#
loop_
_entity_poly.entity_id
_entity_poly.type
_entity_poly.pdbx_seq_one_letter_code
_entity_poly.pdbx_strand_id
1 'polypeptide(L)'
;IVNVLDVTVCPYCNQNHINIVYKNGKIRYWGDLDHFYDKDDYPEFSICLYNLIPVCKVCNQLKSSQKRTIINPYNLEKKSNIRFKTEFDDKLDLDYLQGKSLNFNITIDERFLQNEDKEEVKLFDLENRYKKLKRNAQEIIIKSKAYDEIYRNQLQEDFSLNNEELDAYIFGYDEKHLNRILSKFNMDIMNEFKNNEK
;
A
#
# COMPACT_ATOMS: atom_id res chain seq x y z
N ILE A 1 -2.92 -14.49 16.62
CA ILE A 1 -2.15 -13.29 16.13
C ILE A 1 -2.93 -12.61 15.02
N VAL A 2 -3.11 -13.20 13.86
CA VAL A 2 -3.70 -12.54 12.68
C VAL A 2 -5.12 -12.04 12.92
N ASN A 3 -5.97 -12.81 13.60
CA ASN A 3 -7.34 -12.36 13.98
C ASN A 3 -7.35 -11.18 14.96
N VAL A 4 -6.33 -11.05 15.80
CA VAL A 4 -6.25 -9.97 16.80
C VAL A 4 -5.76 -8.67 16.16
N LEU A 5 -4.90 -8.80 15.11
CA LEU A 5 -4.30 -7.65 14.45
C LEU A 5 -5.18 -7.07 13.33
N ASP A 6 -6.25 -7.78 12.94
CA ASP A 6 -7.14 -7.40 11.84
C ASP A 6 -6.40 -6.99 10.56
N VAL A 7 -5.40 -7.80 10.19
CA VAL A 7 -4.56 -7.55 9.01
C VAL A 7 -4.90 -8.58 7.94
N THR A 8 -5.41 -8.13 6.80
CA THR A 8 -5.78 -8.98 5.67
C THR A 8 -4.88 -8.80 4.45
N VAL A 9 -3.99 -7.82 4.51
CA VAL A 9 -3.05 -7.48 3.43
C VAL A 9 -1.64 -7.42 3.98
N CYS A 10 -0.68 -7.88 3.21
CA CYS A 10 0.74 -7.86 3.58
C CYS A 10 1.23 -6.43 3.85
N PRO A 11 1.68 -6.10 5.08
CA PRO A 11 2.08 -4.75 5.44
C PRO A 11 3.37 -4.28 4.74
N TYR A 12 4.21 -5.22 4.26
CA TYR A 12 5.43 -4.86 3.54
C TYR A 12 5.17 -4.43 2.09
N CYS A 13 4.25 -5.07 1.39
CA CYS A 13 4.06 -4.76 -0.03
C CYS A 13 2.70 -4.18 -0.38
N ASN A 14 1.72 -4.27 0.50
CA ASN A 14 0.33 -3.85 0.26
C ASN A 14 -0.31 -4.38 -1.05
N GLN A 15 0.25 -5.46 -1.65
CA GLN A 15 -0.23 -6.04 -2.90
C GLN A 15 -0.90 -7.40 -2.74
N ASN A 16 -0.56 -8.15 -1.70
CA ASN A 16 -0.99 -9.53 -1.54
C ASN A 16 -1.87 -9.70 -0.31
N HIS A 17 -2.98 -10.40 -0.47
CA HIS A 17 -3.78 -10.83 0.66
C HIS A 17 -3.04 -11.84 1.53
N ILE A 18 -3.29 -11.76 2.83
CA ILE A 18 -2.88 -12.70 3.85
C ILE A 18 -4.15 -13.06 4.63
N ASN A 19 -4.68 -14.26 4.41
CA ASN A 19 -6.01 -14.62 4.89
C ASN A 19 -5.99 -15.79 5.84
N ILE A 20 -6.92 -15.76 6.81
CA ILE A 20 -7.30 -16.95 7.55
C ILE A 20 -8.50 -17.58 6.85
N VAL A 21 -8.39 -18.85 6.56
CA VAL A 21 -9.46 -19.63 5.95
C VAL A 21 -9.85 -20.78 6.87
N TYR A 22 -11.14 -20.98 7.06
CA TYR A 22 -11.68 -22.12 7.79
C TYR A 22 -11.99 -23.26 6.80
N LYS A 23 -11.31 -24.39 6.94
CA LYS A 23 -11.54 -25.58 6.13
C LYS A 23 -11.73 -26.78 7.03
N ASN A 24 -12.89 -27.45 6.93
CA ASN A 24 -13.25 -28.64 7.73
C ASN A 24 -13.08 -28.39 9.25
N GLY A 25 -13.53 -27.24 9.74
CA GLY A 25 -13.43 -26.86 11.15
C GLY A 25 -12.01 -26.51 11.65
N LYS A 26 -11.02 -26.52 10.73
CA LYS A 26 -9.63 -26.17 11.06
C LYS A 26 -9.26 -24.82 10.45
N ILE A 27 -8.54 -24.01 11.23
CA ILE A 27 -7.98 -22.76 10.78
C ILE A 27 -6.81 -23.07 9.83
N ARG A 28 -6.80 -22.41 8.67
CA ARG A 28 -5.69 -22.37 7.73
C ARG A 28 -5.30 -20.92 7.52
N TYR A 29 -4.03 -20.62 7.71
CA TYR A 29 -3.47 -19.31 7.42
C TYR A 29 -2.77 -19.34 6.06
N TRP A 30 -3.13 -18.39 5.19
CA TRP A 30 -2.51 -18.22 3.86
C TRP A 30 -1.61 -16.98 3.88
N GLY A 31 -0.49 -17.15 4.47
CA GLY A 31 0.58 -16.18 4.65
C GLY A 31 1.66 -16.84 5.50
N ASP A 32 2.63 -16.06 5.84
CA ASP A 32 3.72 -16.46 6.74
C ASP A 32 3.79 -15.49 7.91
N LEU A 33 4.41 -15.91 9.00
CA LEU A 33 4.79 -15.05 10.10
C LEU A 33 6.29 -14.79 10.00
N ASP A 34 6.64 -13.57 9.61
CA ASP A 34 8.02 -13.12 9.54
C ASP A 34 8.52 -12.71 10.92
N HIS A 35 9.73 -13.13 11.27
CA HIS A 35 10.42 -12.59 12.43
C HIS A 35 11.08 -11.27 12.06
N PHE A 36 10.53 -10.14 12.53
CA PHE A 36 11.08 -8.82 12.21
C PHE A 36 12.56 -8.71 12.60
N TYR A 37 12.90 -9.05 13.83
CA TYR A 37 14.25 -9.33 14.30
C TYR A 37 14.51 -10.82 14.09
N ASP A 38 15.57 -11.13 13.35
CA ASP A 38 15.91 -12.51 13.00
C ASP A 38 16.11 -13.36 14.27
N LYS A 39 15.48 -14.52 14.30
CA LYS A 39 15.53 -15.43 15.44
C LYS A 39 16.91 -16.00 15.72
N ASP A 40 17.80 -16.03 14.71
CA ASP A 40 19.16 -16.54 14.85
C ASP A 40 20.06 -15.49 15.53
N ASP A 41 19.77 -14.19 15.32
CA ASP A 41 20.47 -13.08 16.01
C ASP A 41 19.79 -12.72 17.35
N TYR A 42 18.48 -12.92 17.48
CA TYR A 42 17.66 -12.52 18.63
C TYR A 42 16.72 -13.66 19.06
N PRO A 43 17.24 -14.78 19.55
CA PRO A 43 16.45 -15.96 19.91
C PRO A 43 15.38 -15.68 20.99
N GLU A 44 15.62 -14.69 21.86
CA GLU A 44 14.69 -14.24 22.88
C GLU A 44 13.39 -13.64 22.32
N PHE A 45 13.42 -13.15 21.09
CA PHE A 45 12.25 -12.60 20.41
C PHE A 45 11.52 -13.60 19.52
N SER A 46 12.00 -14.85 19.43
CA SER A 46 11.44 -15.85 18.50
C SER A 46 9.97 -16.18 18.73
N ILE A 47 9.48 -16.05 19.96
CA ILE A 47 8.06 -16.25 20.34
C ILE A 47 7.36 -14.95 20.74
N CYS A 48 8.01 -13.81 20.59
CA CYS A 48 7.42 -12.51 20.89
C CYS A 48 6.39 -12.12 19.82
N LEU A 49 5.14 -11.86 20.22
CA LEU A 49 4.06 -11.50 19.30
C LEU A 49 4.37 -10.23 18.48
N TYR A 50 5.03 -9.26 19.08
CA TYR A 50 5.42 -8.00 18.43
C TYR A 50 6.58 -8.16 17.45
N ASN A 51 7.26 -9.31 17.49
CA ASN A 51 8.29 -9.67 16.52
C ASN A 51 7.74 -10.49 15.34
N LEU A 52 6.49 -10.95 15.41
CA LEU A 52 5.88 -11.80 14.40
C LEU A 52 4.96 -10.97 13.51
N ILE A 53 5.43 -10.63 12.32
CA ILE A 53 4.68 -9.85 11.34
C ILE A 53 3.96 -10.79 10.37
N PRO A 54 2.61 -10.73 10.25
CA PRO A 54 1.89 -11.47 9.22
C PRO A 54 2.20 -10.89 7.84
N VAL A 55 2.73 -11.72 6.96
CA VAL A 55 3.21 -11.28 5.64
C VAL A 55 2.84 -12.27 4.55
N CYS A 56 2.91 -11.87 3.29
CA CYS A 56 2.81 -12.78 2.18
C CYS A 56 4.11 -13.57 1.97
N LYS A 57 3.99 -14.76 1.41
CA LYS A 57 5.14 -15.65 1.16
C LYS A 57 6.26 -14.99 0.37
N VAL A 58 5.89 -14.16 -0.62
CA VAL A 58 6.89 -13.45 -1.46
C VAL A 58 7.74 -12.52 -0.60
N CYS A 59 7.12 -11.68 0.24
CA CYS A 59 7.86 -10.76 1.10
C CYS A 59 8.68 -11.50 2.15
N ASN A 60 8.14 -12.57 2.73
CA ASN A 60 8.87 -13.41 3.67
C ASN A 60 10.13 -14.01 3.03
N GLN A 61 10.03 -14.54 1.81
CA GLN A 61 11.16 -15.08 1.07
C GLN A 61 12.20 -14.01 0.69
N LEU A 62 11.76 -12.81 0.27
CA LEU A 62 12.66 -11.71 -0.08
C LEU A 62 13.41 -11.20 1.14
N LYS A 63 12.74 -11.08 2.28
CA LYS A 63 13.38 -10.68 3.53
C LYS A 63 14.33 -11.76 4.03
N SER A 64 13.85 -13.01 4.15
CA SER A 64 14.65 -14.14 4.62
C SER A 64 15.59 -13.72 5.78
N SER A 65 16.85 -14.15 5.76
CA SER A 65 17.89 -13.76 6.71
C SER A 65 18.65 -12.47 6.33
N GLN A 66 18.10 -11.65 5.43
CA GLN A 66 18.77 -10.40 5.04
C GLN A 66 18.76 -9.40 6.19
N LYS A 67 19.96 -9.00 6.64
CA LYS A 67 20.16 -7.99 7.69
C LYS A 67 19.99 -6.59 7.09
N ARG A 68 18.76 -6.13 6.97
CA ARG A 68 18.44 -4.79 6.49
C ARG A 68 17.61 -4.04 7.51
N THR A 69 17.89 -2.76 7.63
CA THR A 69 17.15 -1.88 8.53
C THR A 69 15.94 -1.35 7.77
N ILE A 70 14.77 -1.90 8.06
CA ILE A 70 13.47 -1.45 7.54
C ILE A 70 12.59 -0.96 8.70
N ILE A 71 11.50 -0.28 8.38
CA ILE A 71 10.56 0.19 9.40
C ILE A 71 9.66 -0.97 9.85
N ASN A 72 9.57 -1.17 11.18
CA ASN A 72 8.65 -2.16 11.73
C ASN A 72 7.21 -1.71 11.51
N PRO A 73 6.34 -2.51 10.84
CA PRO A 73 4.95 -2.14 10.60
C PRO A 73 4.11 -1.86 11.86
N TYR A 74 4.55 -2.36 13.02
CA TYR A 74 3.90 -2.10 14.31
C TYR A 74 4.41 -0.85 15.01
N ASN A 75 5.40 -0.16 14.45
CA ASN A 75 5.89 1.08 15.03
C ASN A 75 4.87 2.20 14.82
N LEU A 76 4.30 2.70 15.91
CA LEU A 76 3.31 3.77 15.88
C LEU A 76 3.94 5.17 15.74
N GLU A 77 5.21 5.31 16.09
CA GLU A 77 5.92 6.60 16.07
C GLU A 77 6.60 6.86 14.72
N LYS A 78 7.03 5.80 14.04
CA LYS A 78 7.75 5.89 12.78
C LYS A 78 6.99 5.19 11.68
N LYS A 79 6.45 5.97 10.74
CA LYS A 79 5.76 5.46 9.54
C LYS A 79 6.67 5.55 8.32
N SER A 80 6.45 4.67 7.35
CA SER A 80 7.12 4.72 6.06
C SER A 80 6.76 6.00 5.29
N ASN A 81 7.76 6.61 4.67
CA ASN A 81 7.61 7.78 3.78
C ASN A 81 7.57 7.39 2.30
N ILE A 82 7.48 6.11 1.99
CA ILE A 82 7.35 5.63 0.61
C ILE A 82 6.06 6.23 0.02
N ARG A 83 6.19 6.92 -1.10
CA ARG A 83 5.07 7.51 -1.85
C ARG A 83 5.20 7.17 -3.31
N PHE A 84 4.14 6.62 -3.88
CA PHE A 84 4.05 6.36 -5.31
C PHE A 84 3.59 7.61 -6.03
N LYS A 85 4.16 7.85 -7.20
CA LYS A 85 3.78 8.94 -8.09
C LYS A 85 3.82 8.48 -9.53
N THR A 86 3.19 9.27 -10.39
CA THR A 86 3.29 9.13 -11.83
C THR A 86 4.34 10.07 -12.40
N GLU A 87 5.03 9.67 -13.45
CA GLU A 87 6.08 10.43 -14.09
C GLU A 87 5.98 10.32 -15.60
N PHE A 88 6.14 11.44 -16.30
CA PHE A 88 6.05 11.51 -17.76
C PHE A 88 7.41 11.36 -18.41
N ASP A 89 7.40 10.80 -19.62
CA ASP A 89 8.51 10.89 -20.53
C ASP A 89 8.38 12.20 -21.34
N ASP A 90 9.16 13.23 -20.99
CA ASP A 90 9.51 14.48 -21.72
C ASP A 90 8.43 15.31 -22.47
N LYS A 91 7.19 14.87 -22.59
CA LYS A 91 6.11 15.66 -23.22
C LYS A 91 4.85 15.60 -22.37
N LEU A 92 4.34 16.79 -22.03
CA LEU A 92 3.05 16.93 -21.38
C LEU A 92 1.96 16.28 -22.25
N ASP A 93 1.49 15.12 -21.83
CA ASP A 93 0.40 14.41 -22.48
C ASP A 93 -0.93 14.76 -21.78
N LEU A 94 -1.71 15.65 -22.42
CA LEU A 94 -3.02 16.05 -21.88
C LEU A 94 -3.98 14.85 -21.78
N ASP A 95 -3.84 13.86 -22.66
CA ASP A 95 -4.66 12.65 -22.62
C ASP A 95 -4.39 11.82 -21.34
N TYR A 96 -3.14 11.84 -20.86
CA TYR A 96 -2.80 11.23 -19.59
C TYR A 96 -3.54 11.93 -18.42
N LEU A 97 -3.52 13.25 -18.34
CA LEU A 97 -4.20 13.99 -17.26
C LEU A 97 -5.71 13.74 -17.24
N GLN A 98 -6.28 13.27 -18.34
CA GLN A 98 -7.68 12.86 -18.46
C GLN A 98 -7.88 11.35 -18.30
N GLY A 99 -6.82 10.59 -18.01
CA GLY A 99 -6.88 9.13 -17.92
C GLY A 99 -7.08 8.42 -19.27
N LYS A 100 -6.85 9.08 -20.40
CA LYS A 100 -7.04 8.49 -21.74
C LYS A 100 -5.79 7.79 -22.28
N SER A 101 -4.63 8.08 -21.73
CA SER A 101 -3.33 7.54 -22.15
C SER A 101 -2.65 6.78 -21.00
N LEU A 102 -1.81 5.80 -21.35
CA LEU A 102 -0.91 5.07 -20.44
C LEU A 102 0.56 5.50 -20.60
N ASN A 103 0.82 6.64 -21.27
CA ASN A 103 2.17 7.17 -21.50
C ASN A 103 2.72 7.87 -20.26
N PHE A 104 2.84 7.14 -19.18
CA PHE A 104 3.47 7.58 -17.95
C PHE A 104 4.13 6.38 -17.27
N ASN A 105 5.06 6.63 -16.40
CA ASN A 105 5.69 5.62 -15.55
C ASN A 105 5.19 5.77 -14.10
N ILE A 106 5.17 4.67 -13.35
CA ILE A 106 4.96 4.69 -11.92
C ILE A 106 6.34 4.62 -11.28
N THR A 107 6.62 5.59 -10.42
CA THR A 107 7.88 5.69 -9.68
C THR A 107 7.61 5.92 -8.19
N ILE A 108 8.67 5.89 -7.40
CA ILE A 108 8.64 6.24 -5.98
C ILE A 108 9.25 7.62 -5.83
N ASP A 109 8.60 8.49 -5.05
CA ASP A 109 9.10 9.83 -4.81
C ASP A 109 10.29 9.80 -3.84
N GLU A 110 11.49 9.91 -4.39
CA GLU A 110 12.74 9.82 -3.64
C GLU A 110 12.98 10.99 -2.66
N ARG A 111 12.28 12.12 -2.85
CA ARG A 111 12.46 13.34 -2.03
C ARG A 111 12.16 13.13 -0.56
N PHE A 112 11.30 12.18 -0.24
CA PHE A 112 10.84 11.92 1.12
C PHE A 112 11.47 10.67 1.74
N LEU A 113 12.18 9.85 0.98
CA LEU A 113 12.74 8.58 1.44
C LEU A 113 13.87 8.77 2.45
N GLN A 114 13.71 8.19 3.62
CA GLN A 114 14.78 7.96 4.59
C GLN A 114 15.56 6.70 4.24
N ASN A 115 16.64 6.43 4.97
CA ASN A 115 17.48 5.26 4.69
C ASN A 115 16.72 3.95 4.81
N GLU A 116 15.85 3.82 5.82
CA GLU A 116 15.04 2.62 6.03
C GLU A 116 14.02 2.41 4.91
N ASP A 117 13.42 3.52 4.41
CA ASP A 117 12.50 3.46 3.27
C ASP A 117 13.21 2.96 2.01
N LYS A 118 14.43 3.46 1.75
CA LYS A 118 15.25 3.02 0.61
C LYS A 118 15.62 1.54 0.69
N GLU A 119 15.95 1.07 1.90
CA GLU A 119 16.21 -0.34 2.12
C GLU A 119 14.96 -1.20 1.94
N GLU A 120 13.79 -0.73 2.39
CA GLU A 120 12.51 -1.40 2.21
C GLU A 120 12.12 -1.52 0.73
N VAL A 121 12.25 -0.41 -0.02
CA VAL A 121 12.00 -0.37 -1.48
C VAL A 121 12.86 -1.41 -2.21
N LYS A 122 14.16 -1.46 -1.91
CA LYS A 122 15.10 -2.41 -2.52
C LYS A 122 14.82 -3.85 -2.09
N LEU A 123 14.59 -4.08 -0.80
CA LEU A 123 14.38 -5.40 -0.23
C LEU A 123 13.19 -6.11 -0.84
N PHE A 124 12.08 -5.39 -0.98
CA PHE A 124 10.83 -5.93 -1.51
C PHE A 124 10.61 -5.66 -3.00
N ASP A 125 11.59 -5.07 -3.69
CA ASP A 125 11.53 -4.71 -5.12
C ASP A 125 10.24 -3.92 -5.46
N LEU A 126 9.87 -2.98 -4.58
CA LEU A 126 8.59 -2.30 -4.68
C LEU A 126 8.47 -1.51 -5.98
N GLU A 127 9.51 -0.83 -6.42
CA GLU A 127 9.47 -0.04 -7.65
C GLU A 127 9.09 -0.89 -8.86
N ASN A 128 9.79 -2.01 -9.11
CA ASN A 128 9.50 -2.87 -10.26
C ASN A 128 8.14 -3.56 -10.17
N ARG A 129 7.72 -3.90 -8.95
CA ARG A 129 6.42 -4.52 -8.71
C ARG A 129 5.27 -3.56 -8.98
N TYR A 130 5.42 -2.27 -8.66
CA TYR A 130 4.39 -1.26 -8.86
C TYR A 130 4.39 -0.64 -10.26
N LYS A 131 5.50 -0.65 -11.00
CA LYS A 131 5.58 -0.20 -12.42
C LYS A 131 4.51 -0.83 -13.33
N LYS A 132 4.03 -2.01 -12.99
CA LYS A 132 3.03 -2.76 -13.77
C LYS A 132 1.60 -2.27 -13.55
N LEU A 133 1.36 -1.40 -12.57
CA LEU A 133 0.02 -0.99 -12.14
C LEU A 133 -0.51 0.25 -12.87
N LYS A 134 -0.03 0.53 -14.10
CA LYS A 134 -0.45 1.69 -14.91
C LYS A 134 -1.97 1.77 -15.10
N ARG A 135 -2.66 0.63 -15.31
CA ARG A 135 -4.12 0.61 -15.45
C ARG A 135 -4.84 0.97 -14.15
N ASN A 136 -4.32 0.52 -13.01
CA ASN A 136 -4.89 0.91 -11.70
C ASN A 136 -4.73 2.42 -11.47
N ALA A 137 -3.56 2.99 -11.79
CA ALA A 137 -3.36 4.44 -11.73
C ALA A 137 -4.31 5.19 -12.69
N GLN A 138 -4.46 4.71 -13.93
CA GLN A 138 -5.39 5.27 -14.92
C GLN A 138 -6.83 5.31 -14.38
N GLU A 139 -7.31 4.24 -13.75
CA GLU A 139 -8.65 4.21 -13.14
C GLU A 139 -8.79 5.27 -12.05
N ILE A 140 -7.78 5.49 -11.22
CA ILE A 140 -7.77 6.53 -10.19
C ILE A 140 -7.83 7.91 -10.82
N ILE A 141 -7.06 8.15 -11.88
CA ILE A 141 -7.06 9.42 -12.63
C ILE A 141 -8.45 9.69 -13.22
N ILE A 142 -9.06 8.70 -13.86
CA ILE A 142 -10.43 8.82 -14.41
C ILE A 142 -11.42 9.15 -13.28
N LYS A 143 -11.35 8.43 -12.17
CA LYS A 143 -12.23 8.66 -11.02
C LYS A 143 -12.06 10.06 -10.45
N SER A 144 -10.82 10.58 -10.36
CA SER A 144 -10.57 11.95 -9.85
C SER A 144 -11.25 13.02 -10.70
N LYS A 145 -11.48 12.76 -12.00
CA LYS A 145 -12.18 13.67 -12.92
C LYS A 145 -13.69 13.42 -12.99
N ALA A 146 -14.11 12.16 -12.88
CA ALA A 146 -15.52 11.78 -12.97
C ALA A 146 -16.32 12.16 -11.71
N TYR A 147 -15.69 12.15 -10.55
CA TYR A 147 -16.31 12.52 -9.28
C TYR A 147 -16.01 14.00 -8.96
N ASP A 148 -16.67 14.91 -9.69
CA ASP A 148 -16.59 16.34 -9.46
C ASP A 148 -17.21 16.77 -8.12
N GLU A 149 -17.03 18.03 -7.76
CA GLU A 149 -17.48 18.57 -6.46
C GLU A 149 -19.00 18.44 -6.28
N ILE A 150 -19.78 18.67 -7.33
CA ILE A 150 -21.24 18.63 -7.28
C ILE A 150 -21.70 17.19 -6.98
N TYR A 151 -21.18 16.23 -7.73
CA TYR A 151 -21.55 14.84 -7.56
C TYR A 151 -21.07 14.28 -6.22
N ARG A 152 -19.89 14.70 -5.76
CA ARG A 152 -19.37 14.34 -4.45
C ARG A 152 -20.23 14.84 -3.30
N ASN A 153 -20.67 16.11 -3.36
CA ASN A 153 -21.56 16.68 -2.33
C ASN A 153 -22.89 15.91 -2.26
N GLN A 154 -23.46 15.54 -3.40
CA GLN A 154 -24.66 14.73 -3.43
C GLN A 154 -24.46 13.35 -2.78
N LEU A 155 -23.34 12.66 -3.09
CA LEU A 155 -23.03 11.36 -2.48
C LEU A 155 -22.82 11.47 -0.97
N GLN A 156 -22.21 12.57 -0.50
CA GLN A 156 -22.05 12.80 0.93
C GLN A 156 -23.38 12.99 1.66
N GLU A 157 -24.31 13.73 1.06
CA GLU A 157 -25.64 13.91 1.59
C GLU A 157 -26.44 12.60 1.58
N ASP A 158 -26.46 11.89 0.45
CA ASP A 158 -27.24 10.66 0.26
C ASP A 158 -26.78 9.52 1.20
N PHE A 159 -25.48 9.41 1.46
CA PHE A 159 -24.89 8.33 2.26
C PHE A 159 -24.37 8.77 3.63
N SER A 160 -24.53 10.04 4.00
CA SER A 160 -24.03 10.62 5.26
C SER A 160 -22.53 10.38 5.50
N LEU A 161 -21.72 10.52 4.45
CA LEU A 161 -20.26 10.30 4.47
C LEU A 161 -19.52 11.63 4.62
N ASN A 162 -18.43 11.62 5.34
CA ASN A 162 -17.46 12.72 5.29
C ASN A 162 -16.54 12.60 4.07
N ASN A 163 -15.71 13.63 3.81
CA ASN A 163 -14.82 13.65 2.64
C ASN A 163 -13.81 12.50 2.61
N GLU A 164 -13.25 12.12 3.76
CA GLU A 164 -12.23 11.07 3.86
C GLU A 164 -12.86 9.69 3.62
N GLU A 165 -14.03 9.45 4.19
CA GLU A 165 -14.81 8.22 3.96
C GLU A 165 -15.21 8.08 2.49
N LEU A 166 -15.72 9.16 1.88
CA LEU A 166 -16.10 9.16 0.47
C LEU A 166 -14.89 8.86 -0.42
N ASP A 167 -13.72 9.47 -0.15
CA ASP A 167 -12.50 9.19 -0.88
C ASP A 167 -12.05 7.73 -0.73
N ALA A 168 -12.11 7.21 0.48
CA ALA A 168 -11.76 5.83 0.75
C ALA A 168 -12.65 4.85 -0.05
N TYR A 169 -13.95 5.15 -0.18
CA TYR A 169 -14.87 4.35 -1.00
C TYR A 169 -14.63 4.49 -2.50
N ILE A 170 -14.49 5.72 -3.01
CA ILE A 170 -14.30 5.98 -4.45
C ILE A 170 -12.97 5.37 -4.93
N PHE A 171 -11.88 5.62 -4.21
CA PHE A 171 -10.54 5.26 -4.65
C PHE A 171 -10.05 3.91 -4.11
N GLY A 172 -10.77 3.31 -3.18
CA GLY A 172 -10.49 1.96 -2.70
C GLY A 172 -9.25 1.87 -1.82
N TYR A 173 -9.17 2.71 -0.79
CA TYR A 173 -8.13 2.62 0.23
C TYR A 173 -8.72 2.53 1.66
N ASP A 174 -7.90 2.25 2.63
CA ASP A 174 -8.16 2.37 4.06
C ASP A 174 -6.98 3.10 4.73
N GLU A 175 -7.24 3.83 5.81
CA GLU A 175 -6.24 4.67 6.48
C GLU A 175 -5.01 3.90 6.97
N LYS A 176 -5.19 2.66 7.40
CA LYS A 176 -4.11 1.83 7.94
C LYS A 176 -3.39 1.03 6.86
N HIS A 177 -3.94 0.97 5.64
CA HIS A 177 -3.44 0.17 4.51
C HIS A 177 -3.29 -1.34 4.82
N LEU A 178 -4.06 -1.86 5.78
CA LEU A 178 -3.94 -3.23 6.27
C LEU A 178 -5.05 -4.17 5.78
N ASN A 179 -6.16 -3.62 5.26
CA ASN A 179 -7.36 -4.38 4.91
C ASN A 179 -7.76 -4.29 3.43
N ARG A 180 -7.11 -3.43 2.66
CA ARG A 180 -7.30 -3.33 1.20
C ARG A 180 -5.97 -3.44 0.47
N ILE A 181 -5.92 -4.27 -0.57
CA ILE A 181 -4.76 -4.30 -1.47
C ILE A 181 -4.62 -2.98 -2.20
N LEU A 182 -3.38 -2.59 -2.48
CA LEU A 182 -3.03 -1.34 -3.16
C LEU A 182 -3.51 -0.06 -2.46
N SER A 183 -3.95 -0.15 -1.20
CA SER A 183 -4.51 0.97 -0.46
C SER A 183 -3.56 2.17 -0.41
N LYS A 184 -2.29 1.93 -0.09
CA LYS A 184 -1.25 2.98 -0.07
C LYS A 184 -1.04 3.61 -1.44
N PHE A 185 -0.93 2.77 -2.47
CA PHE A 185 -0.79 3.21 -3.87
C PHE A 185 -1.98 4.04 -4.33
N ASN A 186 -3.19 3.56 -4.08
CA ASN A 186 -4.42 4.25 -4.49
C ASN A 186 -4.52 5.63 -3.84
N MET A 187 -4.20 5.74 -2.55
CA MET A 187 -4.20 7.00 -1.82
C MET A 187 -3.13 7.96 -2.36
N ASP A 188 -1.93 7.47 -2.64
CA ASP A 188 -0.84 8.32 -3.14
C ASP A 188 -1.18 8.91 -4.52
N ILE A 189 -1.64 8.07 -5.47
CA ILE A 189 -2.04 8.53 -6.81
C ILE A 189 -3.25 9.48 -6.74
N MET A 190 -4.26 9.17 -5.91
CA MET A 190 -5.38 10.08 -5.69
C MET A 190 -4.90 11.46 -5.21
N ASN A 191 -4.01 11.50 -4.22
CA ASN A 191 -3.50 12.76 -3.68
C ASN A 191 -2.70 13.57 -4.72
N GLU A 192 -1.97 12.90 -5.61
CA GLU A 192 -1.25 13.55 -6.72
C GLU A 192 -2.22 14.33 -7.62
N PHE A 193 -3.37 13.73 -7.98
CA PHE A 193 -4.31 14.32 -8.94
C PHE A 193 -5.33 15.29 -8.31
N LYS A 194 -5.67 15.12 -7.04
CA LYS A 194 -6.50 16.10 -6.32
C LYS A 194 -5.78 17.40 -5.99
N ASN A 195 -4.49 17.33 -5.64
CA ASN A 195 -3.71 18.52 -5.27
C ASN A 195 -3.28 19.38 -6.46
N ASN A 196 -3.38 18.85 -7.68
CA ASN A 196 -3.05 19.61 -8.90
C ASN A 196 -4.24 20.47 -9.42
N GLU A 197 -5.36 20.52 -8.70
CA GLU A 197 -6.54 21.35 -9.05
C GLU A 197 -6.59 22.69 -8.27
N LYS A 198 -5.53 23.04 -7.52
CA LYS A 198 -5.43 24.32 -6.79
C LYS A 198 -4.48 25.30 -7.47
#